data_99537ded1e527b4cc07d81e0aecafabe
#
_entry.id   99537ded1e527b4cc07d81e0aecafabe
#
_cell.length_a   1.000
_cell.length_b   1.000
_cell.length_c   1.000
_cell.angle_alpha   90.00
_cell.angle_beta   90.00
_cell.angle_gamma   90.00
#
_symmetry.space_group_name_H-M   'P 1'
#
loop_
_entity.id
_entity.type
_entity.pdbx_description
1 polymer ?
#
loop_
_entity_poly.entity_id
_entity_poly.type
_entity_poly.pdbx_seq_one_letter_code
_entity_poly.pdbx_strand_id
1 'polypeptide(L)'
;MTSDIKLTASWVRHPDTPYVPEPSEPVEPDVPSFPFYDVPTSAWYYTAVKYVYDNKLMDGVDTYTFAPNDTLTRAMVWTIIARMSGVDTTGGSTWYAKAQEWVITNGISDGENPTTAITREQLVTMLYRYAQIKGYDVSVGENTNILSYVDATSISEYAVAAFQWSCGSGLTEGDENGALTPLATATRAQAAAMIMRFCQSVK
;
A
#
# COMPACT_ATOMS: atom_id res chain seq x y z
N MET A 1 37.20 20.99 -44.90
CA MET A 1 37.33 19.53 -44.94
C MET A 1 38.12 19.14 -43.69
N THR A 2 37.46 18.79 -42.63
CA THR A 2 38.08 18.30 -41.38
C THR A 2 37.85 16.80 -41.33
N SER A 3 38.94 16.05 -41.47
CA SER A 3 38.93 14.59 -41.42
C SER A 3 38.91 14.12 -39.96
N ASP A 4 37.86 13.41 -39.56
CA ASP A 4 37.79 12.72 -38.30
C ASP A 4 38.82 11.58 -38.22
N ILE A 5 39.76 11.71 -37.30
CA ILE A 5 40.73 10.65 -36.99
C ILE A 5 40.09 9.71 -36.00
N LYS A 6 39.69 8.53 -36.45
CA LYS A 6 39.19 7.45 -35.60
C LYS A 6 40.34 6.70 -34.97
N LEU A 7 40.66 6.96 -33.69
CA LEU A 7 41.66 6.21 -32.94
C LEU A 7 41.06 4.87 -32.50
N THR A 8 41.51 3.77 -33.09
CA THR A 8 41.21 2.41 -32.63
C THR A 8 42.37 1.92 -31.76
N ALA A 9 42.13 1.79 -30.45
CA ALA A 9 43.10 1.15 -29.57
C ALA A 9 42.99 -0.37 -29.72
N SER A 10 44.07 -1.00 -30.23
CA SER A 10 44.21 -2.44 -30.24
C SER A 10 45.06 -2.87 -29.05
N TRP A 11 44.49 -3.62 -28.13
CA TRP A 11 45.18 -4.19 -26.98
C TRP A 11 45.83 -5.51 -27.43
N VAL A 12 47.17 -5.54 -27.49
CA VAL A 12 47.93 -6.79 -27.68
C VAL A 12 48.20 -7.37 -26.29
N ARG A 13 47.70 -8.58 -26.01
CA ARG A 13 48.04 -9.30 -24.79
C ARG A 13 49.52 -9.69 -24.82
N HIS A 14 50.23 -9.27 -23.76
CA HIS A 14 51.56 -9.79 -23.49
C HIS A 14 51.45 -11.22 -22.95
N PRO A 15 52.15 -12.22 -23.50
CA PRO A 15 52.00 -13.62 -23.09
C PRO A 15 52.52 -13.97 -21.69
N ASP A 16 53.21 -13.05 -21.01
CA ASP A 16 53.89 -13.31 -19.72
C ASP A 16 53.24 -12.59 -18.52
N THR A 17 52.07 -11.98 -18.67
CA THR A 17 51.34 -11.43 -17.50
C THR A 17 50.49 -12.52 -16.84
N PRO A 18 50.71 -12.84 -15.53
CA PRO A 18 49.86 -13.76 -14.83
C PRO A 18 48.40 -13.27 -14.87
N TYR A 19 47.48 -14.16 -15.18
CA TYR A 19 46.04 -13.88 -15.11
C TYR A 19 45.68 -13.55 -13.64
N VAL A 20 45.39 -12.28 -13.37
CA VAL A 20 44.74 -11.85 -12.14
C VAL A 20 43.26 -11.86 -12.48
N PRO A 21 42.46 -12.78 -11.86
CA PRO A 21 41.01 -12.71 -12.02
C PRO A 21 40.52 -11.35 -11.50
N GLU A 22 39.70 -10.66 -12.30
CA GLU A 22 39.00 -9.47 -11.79
C GLU A 22 38.26 -9.85 -10.51
N PRO A 23 38.29 -8.97 -9.48
CA PRO A 23 37.47 -9.21 -8.29
C PRO A 23 36.03 -9.39 -8.74
N SER A 24 35.44 -10.55 -8.46
CA SER A 24 34.02 -10.79 -8.66
C SER A 24 33.26 -9.64 -7.99
N GLU A 25 32.37 -8.98 -8.74
CA GLU A 25 31.47 -8.00 -8.16
C GLU A 25 30.84 -8.61 -6.90
N PRO A 26 30.67 -7.81 -5.82
CA PRO A 26 29.99 -8.31 -4.63
C PRO A 26 28.63 -8.86 -5.06
N VAL A 27 28.44 -10.17 -4.89
CA VAL A 27 27.15 -10.80 -5.10
C VAL A 27 26.24 -10.18 -4.03
N GLU A 28 25.35 -9.27 -4.44
CA GLU A 28 24.29 -8.82 -3.54
C GLU A 28 23.56 -10.07 -3.04
N PRO A 29 23.31 -10.16 -1.71
CA PRO A 29 22.58 -11.32 -1.19
C PRO A 29 21.24 -11.39 -1.92
N ASP A 30 20.93 -12.59 -2.44
CA ASP A 30 19.68 -12.89 -3.15
C ASP A 30 18.52 -12.68 -2.15
N VAL A 31 18.04 -11.43 -2.05
CA VAL A 31 16.90 -11.10 -1.20
C VAL A 31 15.70 -11.77 -1.85
N PRO A 32 15.04 -12.72 -1.18
CA PRO A 32 13.87 -13.39 -1.74
C PRO A 32 12.89 -12.36 -2.29
N SER A 33 12.37 -12.57 -3.48
CA SER A 33 11.42 -11.65 -4.13
C SER A 33 10.18 -11.36 -3.27
N PHE A 34 9.92 -12.18 -2.24
CA PHE A 34 8.90 -12.00 -1.21
C PHE A 34 9.44 -12.55 0.11
N PRO A 35 9.88 -11.69 1.05
CA PRO A 35 10.72 -12.12 2.17
C PRO A 35 9.97 -12.58 3.42
N PHE A 36 8.64 -12.39 3.52
CA PHE A 36 7.90 -12.53 4.78
C PHE A 36 7.56 -13.98 5.13
N TYR A 37 8.16 -14.50 6.19
CA TYR A 37 7.94 -15.87 6.66
C TYR A 37 6.58 -16.07 7.35
N ASP A 38 5.97 -15.00 7.86
CA ASP A 38 4.67 -14.99 8.52
C ASP A 38 3.48 -14.81 7.55
N VAL A 39 3.77 -14.87 6.24
CA VAL A 39 2.77 -14.79 5.17
C VAL A 39 2.82 -16.06 4.32
N PRO A 40 2.28 -17.20 4.80
CA PRO A 40 2.31 -18.44 4.06
C PRO A 40 1.44 -18.35 2.80
N THR A 41 1.85 -19.05 1.72
CA THR A 41 1.15 -19.03 0.43
C THR A 41 -0.30 -19.50 0.50
N SER A 42 -0.66 -20.27 1.52
CA SER A 42 -2.02 -20.75 1.78
C SER A 42 -2.90 -19.74 2.52
N ALA A 43 -2.34 -18.63 3.03
CA ALA A 43 -3.12 -17.62 3.73
C ALA A 43 -4.04 -16.86 2.78
N TRP A 44 -5.27 -16.58 3.21
CA TRP A 44 -6.25 -15.81 2.43
C TRP A 44 -5.74 -14.44 2.00
N TYR A 45 -4.83 -13.87 2.77
CA TYR A 45 -4.24 -12.54 2.53
C TYR A 45 -2.94 -12.58 1.70
N TYR A 46 -2.41 -13.77 1.35
CA TYR A 46 -1.11 -13.90 0.67
C TYR A 46 -1.01 -13.01 -0.58
N THR A 47 -1.97 -13.15 -1.49
CA THR A 47 -2.00 -12.40 -2.76
C THR A 47 -2.06 -10.89 -2.51
N ALA A 48 -2.83 -10.47 -1.52
CA ALA A 48 -2.98 -9.06 -1.20
C ALA A 48 -1.71 -8.47 -0.58
N VAL A 49 -1.08 -9.20 0.36
CA VAL A 49 0.17 -8.76 0.99
C VAL A 49 1.29 -8.69 -0.05
N LYS A 50 1.39 -9.72 -0.92
CA LYS A 50 2.36 -9.71 -2.01
C LYS A 50 2.12 -8.52 -2.95
N TYR A 51 0.87 -8.24 -3.32
CA TYR A 51 0.52 -7.10 -4.17
C TYR A 51 0.98 -5.76 -3.58
N VAL A 52 0.62 -5.49 -2.32
CA VAL A 52 0.96 -4.20 -1.70
C VAL A 52 2.46 -4.05 -1.45
N TYR A 53 3.18 -5.15 -1.24
CA TYR A 53 4.63 -5.16 -1.13
C TYR A 53 5.31 -4.91 -2.49
N ASP A 54 4.96 -5.67 -3.53
CA ASP A 54 5.54 -5.53 -4.88
C ASP A 54 5.33 -4.12 -5.45
N ASN A 55 4.17 -3.50 -5.15
CA ASN A 55 3.84 -2.14 -5.55
C ASN A 55 4.37 -1.06 -4.58
N LYS A 56 5.18 -1.42 -3.59
CA LYS A 56 5.79 -0.51 -2.61
C LYS A 56 4.78 0.34 -1.83
N LEU A 57 3.57 -0.17 -1.65
CA LEU A 57 2.50 0.48 -0.88
C LEU A 57 2.64 0.19 0.62
N MET A 58 2.99 -1.06 0.96
CA MET A 58 3.24 -1.48 2.34
C MET A 58 4.56 -2.25 2.43
N ASP A 59 5.31 -1.96 3.47
CA ASP A 59 6.52 -2.67 3.84
C ASP A 59 6.24 -3.64 5.00
N GLY A 60 7.19 -4.56 5.28
CA GLY A 60 7.19 -5.34 6.52
C GLY A 60 7.42 -4.45 7.76
N VAL A 61 7.19 -5.02 8.92
CA VAL A 61 7.59 -4.41 10.20
C VAL A 61 9.10 -4.57 10.43
N ASP A 62 9.68 -5.59 9.77
CA ASP A 62 11.11 -5.79 9.60
C ASP A 62 11.38 -6.49 8.25
N THR A 63 12.63 -6.90 8.00
CA THR A 63 13.06 -7.49 6.71
C THR A 63 12.29 -8.76 6.36
N TYR A 64 11.83 -9.54 7.33
CA TYR A 64 11.26 -10.88 7.13
C TYR A 64 9.87 -11.07 7.71
N THR A 65 9.31 -10.05 8.36
CA THR A 65 8.02 -10.11 9.05
C THR A 65 7.09 -9.04 8.53
N PHE A 66 5.91 -9.43 8.07
CA PHE A 66 4.84 -8.50 7.66
C PHE A 66 3.92 -8.13 8.82
N ALA A 67 3.74 -9.02 9.80
CA ALA A 67 2.80 -8.92 10.91
C ALA A 67 1.32 -8.75 10.46
N PRO A 68 0.74 -9.73 9.72
CA PRO A 68 -0.57 -9.60 9.08
C PRO A 68 -1.73 -9.36 10.06
N ASN A 69 -1.59 -9.85 11.28
CA ASN A 69 -2.62 -9.74 12.32
C ASN A 69 -2.50 -8.48 13.19
N ASP A 70 -1.41 -7.74 13.08
CA ASP A 70 -1.23 -6.48 13.79
C ASP A 70 -2.15 -5.40 13.22
N THR A 71 -2.53 -4.44 14.06
CA THR A 71 -3.36 -3.30 13.64
C THR A 71 -2.53 -2.26 12.92
N LEU A 72 -3.14 -1.58 11.93
CA LEU A 72 -2.53 -0.37 11.37
C LEU A 72 -2.81 0.85 12.24
N THR A 73 -1.86 1.78 12.24
CA THR A 73 -2.10 3.12 12.75
C THR A 73 -2.63 4.06 11.67
N ARG A 74 -3.20 5.19 12.07
CA ARG A 74 -3.66 6.23 11.14
C ARG A 74 -2.51 6.71 10.24
N ALA A 75 -1.32 6.95 10.80
CA ALA A 75 -0.15 7.37 10.04
C ALA A 75 0.29 6.36 8.98
N MET A 76 0.18 5.05 9.25
CA MET A 76 0.46 4.01 8.25
C MET A 76 -0.51 4.12 7.07
N VAL A 77 -1.80 4.34 7.32
CA VAL A 77 -2.80 4.50 6.25
C VAL A 77 -2.53 5.77 5.44
N TRP A 78 -2.19 6.89 6.09
CA TRP A 78 -1.81 8.11 5.36
C TRP A 78 -0.64 7.87 4.41
N THR A 79 0.38 7.15 4.89
CA THR A 79 1.56 6.82 4.08
C THR A 79 1.21 5.93 2.89
N ILE A 80 0.33 4.94 3.09
CA ILE A 80 -0.12 4.06 2.00
C ILE A 80 -0.88 4.87 0.94
N ILE A 81 -1.83 5.69 1.34
CA ILE A 81 -2.64 6.49 0.40
C ILE A 81 -1.76 7.52 -0.34
N ALA A 82 -0.81 8.14 0.33
CA ALA A 82 0.15 9.05 -0.29
C ALA A 82 1.01 8.33 -1.34
N ARG A 83 1.51 7.13 -1.01
CA ARG A 83 2.26 6.27 -1.96
C ARG A 83 1.42 5.84 -3.16
N MET A 84 0.13 5.52 -2.96
CA MET A 84 -0.81 5.24 -4.05
C MET A 84 -0.94 6.42 -5.02
N SER A 85 -0.75 7.64 -4.53
CA SER A 85 -0.72 8.86 -5.36
C SER A 85 0.63 9.19 -5.99
N GLY A 86 1.66 8.37 -5.74
CA GLY A 86 3.02 8.63 -6.21
C GLY A 86 3.76 9.71 -5.42
N VAL A 87 3.29 10.04 -4.21
CA VAL A 87 3.96 11.02 -3.34
C VAL A 87 5.20 10.40 -2.71
N ASP A 88 6.33 11.11 -2.79
CA ASP A 88 7.52 10.74 -2.03
C ASP A 88 7.27 10.96 -0.53
N THR A 89 7.15 9.87 0.20
CA THR A 89 6.91 9.87 1.65
C THR A 89 8.20 9.80 2.47
N THR A 90 9.38 9.86 1.84
CA THR A 90 10.67 9.79 2.53
C THR A 90 11.08 11.15 3.10
N GLY A 91 11.78 11.15 4.25
CA GLY A 91 12.24 12.37 4.92
C GLY A 91 11.14 13.10 5.69
N GLY A 92 11.51 14.22 6.33
CA GLY A 92 10.66 15.01 7.23
C GLY A 92 11.03 14.82 8.69
N SER A 93 10.30 15.47 9.60
CA SER A 93 10.54 15.41 11.06
C SER A 93 10.16 14.06 11.67
N THR A 94 9.22 13.35 11.03
CA THR A 94 8.79 11.99 11.35
C THR A 94 8.68 11.20 10.06
N TRP A 95 8.65 9.87 10.16
CA TRP A 95 8.52 8.99 8.99
C TRP A 95 7.20 9.18 8.21
N TYR A 96 6.18 9.76 8.85
CA TYR A 96 4.86 10.02 8.24
C TYR A 96 4.62 11.51 7.91
N ALA A 97 5.55 12.42 8.22
CA ALA A 97 5.30 13.86 8.15
C ALA A 97 4.80 14.34 6.77
N LYS A 98 5.45 13.89 5.70
CA LYS A 98 5.03 14.26 4.34
C LYS A 98 3.66 13.67 3.96
N ALA A 99 3.41 12.43 4.37
CA ALA A 99 2.10 11.80 4.13
C ALA A 99 1.00 12.52 4.91
N GLN A 100 1.26 12.90 6.17
CA GLN A 100 0.34 13.66 7.01
C GLN A 100 -0.01 15.01 6.36
N GLU A 101 0.98 15.79 5.95
CA GLU A 101 0.78 17.06 5.26
C GLU A 101 -0.07 16.88 3.99
N TRP A 102 0.25 15.86 3.21
CA TRP A 102 -0.44 15.58 1.96
C TRP A 102 -1.90 15.19 2.18
N VAL A 103 -2.22 14.30 3.14
CA VAL A 103 -3.62 13.90 3.41
C VAL A 103 -4.45 15.03 4.01
N ILE A 104 -3.85 15.94 4.80
CA ILE A 104 -4.51 17.14 5.31
C ILE A 104 -4.83 18.08 4.14
N THR A 105 -3.84 18.39 3.32
CA THR A 105 -3.98 19.31 2.17
C THR A 105 -5.06 18.85 1.20
N ASN A 106 -5.22 17.55 1.01
CA ASN A 106 -6.20 16.96 0.11
C ASN A 106 -7.54 16.61 0.80
N GLY A 107 -7.72 16.93 2.08
CA GLY A 107 -8.99 16.67 2.79
C GLY A 107 -9.31 15.21 3.03
N ILE A 108 -8.32 14.32 2.95
CA ILE A 108 -8.49 12.88 3.17
C ILE A 108 -8.59 12.58 4.67
N SER A 109 -7.78 13.25 5.48
CA SER A 109 -7.72 13.10 6.93
C SER A 109 -7.47 14.45 7.61
N ASP A 110 -7.82 14.55 8.88
CA ASP A 110 -7.50 15.67 9.76
C ASP A 110 -6.02 15.73 10.18
N GLY A 111 -5.27 14.64 9.99
CA GLY A 111 -3.87 14.53 10.41
C GLY A 111 -3.70 14.29 11.92
N GLU A 112 -4.77 14.11 12.67
CA GLU A 112 -4.71 13.93 14.12
C GLU A 112 -4.45 12.48 14.53
N ASN A 113 -3.91 12.30 15.73
CA ASN A 113 -3.71 10.99 16.38
C ASN A 113 -2.96 9.95 15.51
N PRO A 114 -1.74 10.26 15.03
CA PRO A 114 -1.00 9.43 14.05
C PRO A 114 -0.75 7.99 14.52
N THR A 115 -0.57 7.77 15.82
CA THR A 115 -0.22 6.47 16.40
C THR A 115 -1.42 5.64 16.83
N THR A 116 -2.64 6.20 16.79
CA THR A 116 -3.85 5.47 17.15
C THR A 116 -4.17 4.42 16.07
N ALA A 117 -4.57 3.23 16.52
CA ALA A 117 -5.05 2.17 15.62
C ALA A 117 -6.27 2.67 14.83
N ILE A 118 -6.26 2.46 13.52
CA ILE A 118 -7.35 2.90 12.66
C ILE A 118 -8.53 1.96 12.74
N THR A 119 -9.75 2.50 12.81
CA THR A 119 -10.97 1.69 12.68
C THR A 119 -11.26 1.41 11.19
N ARG A 120 -12.06 0.36 10.94
CA ARG A 120 -12.46 0.00 9.57
C ARG A 120 -13.25 1.13 8.91
N GLU A 121 -14.13 1.81 9.64
CA GLU A 121 -14.87 2.96 9.10
C GLU A 121 -13.96 4.13 8.75
N GLN A 122 -12.93 4.40 9.54
CA GLN A 122 -11.94 5.44 9.21
C GLN A 122 -11.13 5.09 7.97
N LEU A 123 -10.67 3.83 7.83
CA LEU A 123 -9.95 3.36 6.66
C LEU A 123 -10.80 3.50 5.40
N VAL A 124 -12.04 2.99 5.43
CA VAL A 124 -12.98 3.06 4.30
C VAL A 124 -13.27 4.51 3.92
N THR A 125 -13.48 5.38 4.92
CA THR A 125 -13.72 6.81 4.68
C THR A 125 -12.54 7.51 4.02
N MET A 126 -11.30 7.19 4.43
CA MET A 126 -10.09 7.75 3.80
C MET A 126 -9.95 7.28 2.35
N LEU A 127 -10.22 6.00 2.06
CA LEU A 127 -10.20 5.49 0.68
C LEU A 127 -11.31 6.12 -0.19
N TYR A 128 -12.51 6.31 0.36
CA TYR A 128 -13.61 6.98 -0.33
C TYR A 128 -13.26 8.42 -0.71
N ARG A 129 -12.74 9.20 0.25
CA ARG A 129 -12.28 10.57 -0.01
C ARG A 129 -11.14 10.60 -1.04
N TYR A 130 -10.23 9.65 -0.95
CA TYR A 130 -9.18 9.50 -1.94
C TYR A 130 -9.74 9.23 -3.35
N ALA A 131 -10.73 8.34 -3.48
CA ALA A 131 -11.41 8.08 -4.75
C ALA A 131 -12.03 9.37 -5.33
N GLN A 132 -12.71 10.16 -4.48
CA GLN A 132 -13.32 11.43 -4.89
C GLN A 132 -12.30 12.44 -5.42
N ILE A 133 -11.17 12.64 -4.73
CA ILE A 133 -10.14 13.60 -5.19
C ILE A 133 -9.41 13.14 -6.44
N LYS A 134 -9.40 11.82 -6.72
CA LYS A 134 -8.87 11.27 -7.97
C LYS A 134 -9.88 11.31 -9.11
N GLY A 135 -11.12 11.72 -8.85
CA GLY A 135 -12.19 11.72 -9.84
C GLY A 135 -12.67 10.34 -10.24
N TYR A 136 -12.46 9.35 -9.39
CA TYR A 136 -12.97 7.99 -9.62
C TYR A 136 -14.48 7.94 -9.39
N ASP A 137 -15.16 7.03 -10.08
CA ASP A 137 -16.61 6.88 -9.94
C ASP A 137 -16.97 6.30 -8.57
N VAL A 138 -17.71 7.07 -7.80
CA VAL A 138 -18.23 6.68 -6.48
C VAL A 138 -19.76 6.55 -6.48
N SER A 139 -20.42 6.70 -7.62
CA SER A 139 -21.89 6.72 -7.75
C SER A 139 -22.55 5.37 -7.41
N VAL A 140 -21.81 4.26 -7.48
CA VAL A 140 -22.32 2.95 -7.08
C VAL A 140 -22.84 2.94 -5.63
N GLY A 141 -22.28 3.78 -4.77
CA GLY A 141 -22.72 3.93 -3.38
C GLY A 141 -24.16 4.43 -3.24
N GLU A 142 -24.63 5.29 -4.15
CA GLU A 142 -25.97 5.88 -4.11
C GLU A 142 -27.09 4.81 -4.19
N ASN A 143 -26.82 3.69 -4.83
CA ASN A 143 -27.77 2.60 -5.03
C ASN A 143 -27.45 1.37 -4.16
N THR A 144 -26.44 1.43 -3.30
CA THR A 144 -26.03 0.31 -2.48
C THR A 144 -26.75 0.30 -1.14
N ASN A 145 -27.52 -0.76 -0.90
CA ASN A 145 -28.20 -0.97 0.38
C ASN A 145 -27.30 -1.72 1.36
N ILE A 146 -26.84 -1.03 2.40
CA ILE A 146 -26.02 -1.61 3.46
C ILE A 146 -26.86 -2.07 4.68
N LEU A 147 -28.18 -1.84 4.69
CA LEU A 147 -29.05 -2.20 5.81
C LEU A 147 -29.26 -3.72 5.97
N SER A 148 -28.81 -4.51 5.00
CA SER A 148 -28.76 -5.97 5.07
C SER A 148 -27.67 -6.49 6.01
N TYR A 149 -26.68 -5.68 6.36
CA TYR A 149 -25.66 -6.05 7.32
C TYR A 149 -26.15 -5.85 8.75
N VAL A 150 -25.85 -6.83 9.61
CA VAL A 150 -26.44 -6.91 10.97
C VAL A 150 -26.06 -5.75 11.88
N ASP A 151 -24.95 -5.07 11.59
CA ASP A 151 -24.38 -3.97 12.35
C ASP A 151 -24.35 -2.62 11.58
N ALA A 152 -25.14 -2.52 10.51
CA ALA A 152 -25.19 -1.30 9.69
C ALA A 152 -25.52 -0.02 10.50
N THR A 153 -26.32 -0.15 11.56
CA THR A 153 -26.69 0.95 12.46
C THR A 153 -25.55 1.40 13.38
N SER A 154 -24.45 0.63 13.46
CA SER A 154 -23.26 0.98 14.23
C SER A 154 -22.27 1.82 13.42
N ILE A 155 -22.52 2.02 12.11
CA ILE A 155 -21.71 2.87 11.26
C ILE A 155 -21.94 4.33 11.66
N SER A 156 -20.84 5.06 11.93
CA SER A 156 -20.92 6.50 12.20
C SER A 156 -21.47 7.26 10.99
N GLU A 157 -22.25 8.31 11.21
CA GLU A 157 -22.90 9.08 10.15
C GLU A 157 -21.94 9.53 9.06
N TYR A 158 -20.72 9.98 9.43
CA TYR A 158 -19.69 10.41 8.46
C TYR A 158 -19.19 9.29 7.54
N ALA A 159 -19.36 8.03 7.93
CA ALA A 159 -18.83 6.87 7.20
C ALA A 159 -19.89 6.13 6.37
N VAL A 160 -21.17 6.49 6.50
CA VAL A 160 -22.27 5.79 5.80
C VAL A 160 -22.07 5.77 4.29
N ALA A 161 -21.84 6.94 3.66
CA ALA A 161 -21.60 7.03 2.21
C ALA A 161 -20.36 6.23 1.76
N ALA A 162 -19.31 6.25 2.58
CA ALA A 162 -18.10 5.48 2.31
C ALA A 162 -18.35 3.97 2.36
N PHE A 163 -19.14 3.47 3.32
CA PHE A 163 -19.53 2.07 3.36
C PHE A 163 -20.46 1.67 2.22
N GLN A 164 -21.43 2.49 1.87
CA GLN A 164 -22.29 2.24 0.71
C GLN A 164 -21.42 2.07 -0.54
N TRP A 165 -20.52 3.01 -0.80
CA TRP A 165 -19.60 2.92 -1.92
C TRP A 165 -18.68 1.69 -1.85
N SER A 166 -18.06 1.43 -0.71
CA SER A 166 -17.10 0.33 -0.58
C SER A 166 -17.74 -1.05 -0.70
N CYS A 167 -18.97 -1.22 -0.21
CA CYS A 167 -19.74 -2.44 -0.41
C CYS A 167 -20.19 -2.59 -1.88
N GLY A 168 -20.69 -1.52 -2.49
CA GLY A 168 -21.14 -1.52 -3.89
C GLY A 168 -20.01 -1.76 -4.89
N SER A 169 -18.80 -1.30 -4.58
CA SER A 169 -17.60 -1.53 -5.40
C SER A 169 -16.84 -2.83 -5.06
N GLY A 170 -17.32 -3.62 -4.08
CA GLY A 170 -16.68 -4.87 -3.68
C GLY A 170 -15.36 -4.71 -2.89
N LEU A 171 -15.06 -3.50 -2.38
CA LEU A 171 -13.88 -3.29 -1.54
C LEU A 171 -14.07 -3.89 -0.15
N THR A 172 -15.27 -3.78 0.39
CA THR A 172 -15.64 -4.26 1.72
C THR A 172 -16.80 -5.25 1.59
N GLU A 173 -16.66 -6.37 2.25
CA GLU A 173 -17.68 -7.39 2.41
C GLU A 173 -17.91 -7.61 3.91
N GLY A 174 -19.10 -8.07 4.28
CA GLY A 174 -19.34 -8.54 5.64
C GLY A 174 -18.55 -9.80 5.95
N ASP A 175 -18.38 -10.07 7.24
CA ASP A 175 -17.84 -11.35 7.69
C ASP A 175 -18.85 -12.49 7.52
N GLU A 176 -18.52 -13.70 7.96
CA GLU A 176 -19.38 -14.89 7.90
C GLU A 176 -20.72 -14.73 8.67
N ASN A 177 -20.79 -13.77 9.57
CA ASN A 177 -22.00 -13.43 10.33
C ASN A 177 -22.79 -12.28 9.70
N GLY A 178 -22.33 -11.76 8.55
CA GLY A 178 -22.94 -10.62 7.88
C GLY A 178 -22.69 -9.29 8.58
N ALA A 179 -21.57 -9.14 9.31
CA ALA A 179 -21.19 -7.90 10.00
C ALA A 179 -20.07 -7.16 9.23
N LEU A 180 -20.19 -5.83 9.13
CA LEU A 180 -19.17 -4.94 8.57
C LEU A 180 -18.06 -4.58 9.57
N THR A 181 -18.38 -4.70 10.86
CA THR A 181 -17.52 -4.37 12.00
C THR A 181 -16.86 -2.97 11.90
N PRO A 182 -17.66 -1.88 11.73
CA PRO A 182 -17.14 -0.55 11.41
C PRO A 182 -16.19 0.00 12.46
N LEU A 183 -16.49 -0.23 13.74
CA LEU A 183 -15.72 0.29 14.88
C LEU A 183 -14.54 -0.59 15.28
N ALA A 184 -14.41 -1.79 14.71
CA ALA A 184 -13.24 -2.64 14.93
C ALA A 184 -12.01 -2.06 14.26
N THR A 185 -10.83 -2.29 14.83
CA THR A 185 -9.57 -1.89 14.22
C THR A 185 -9.25 -2.76 13.01
N ALA A 186 -8.68 -2.15 11.97
CA ALA A 186 -8.26 -2.87 10.78
C ALA A 186 -6.89 -3.53 11.00
N THR A 187 -6.78 -4.83 10.66
CA THR A 187 -5.48 -5.49 10.62
C THR A 187 -4.72 -5.15 9.35
N ARG A 188 -3.40 -5.36 9.37
CA ARG A 188 -2.53 -5.13 8.21
C ARG A 188 -2.94 -6.01 7.01
N ALA A 189 -3.33 -7.26 7.25
CA ALA A 189 -3.84 -8.14 6.20
C ALA A 189 -5.17 -7.66 5.61
N GLN A 190 -6.11 -7.22 6.44
CA GLN A 190 -7.39 -6.67 5.98
C GLN A 190 -7.20 -5.40 5.16
N ALA A 191 -6.33 -4.51 5.61
CA ALA A 191 -6.01 -3.30 4.86
C ALA A 191 -5.32 -3.62 3.53
N ALA A 192 -4.36 -4.56 3.50
CA ALA A 192 -3.71 -4.99 2.27
C ALA A 192 -4.73 -5.51 1.23
N ALA A 193 -5.70 -6.33 1.68
CA ALA A 193 -6.77 -6.83 0.81
C ALA A 193 -7.64 -5.71 0.25
N MET A 194 -8.03 -4.76 1.09
CA MET A 194 -8.85 -3.62 0.71
C MET A 194 -8.12 -2.70 -0.28
N ILE A 195 -6.83 -2.42 -0.02
CA ILE A 195 -5.97 -1.61 -0.89
C ILE A 195 -5.72 -2.28 -2.23
N MET A 196 -5.46 -3.59 -2.26
CA MET A 196 -5.31 -4.34 -3.51
C MET A 196 -6.57 -4.24 -4.36
N ARG A 197 -7.74 -4.54 -3.77
CA ARG A 197 -9.04 -4.42 -4.45
C ARG A 197 -9.26 -3.00 -4.97
N PHE A 198 -8.97 -1.98 -4.16
CA PHE A 198 -9.05 -0.58 -4.57
C PHE A 198 -8.21 -0.32 -5.82
N CYS A 199 -6.94 -0.67 -5.82
CA CYS A 199 -6.04 -0.42 -6.94
C CYS A 199 -6.42 -1.18 -8.22
N GLN A 200 -7.11 -2.32 -8.10
CA GLN A 200 -7.50 -3.16 -9.24
C GLN A 200 -8.88 -2.80 -9.81
N SER A 201 -9.82 -2.37 -8.99
CA SER A 201 -11.22 -2.24 -9.36
C SER A 201 -11.73 -0.79 -9.43
N VAL A 202 -11.11 0.13 -8.69
CA VAL A 202 -11.54 1.54 -8.64
C VAL A 202 -10.73 2.36 -9.64
N LYS A 203 -11.42 3.01 -10.58
CA LYS A 203 -10.81 3.85 -11.62
C LYS A 203 -11.71 5.04 -11.93
#